data_90a1168a66fedb9b548494d6ee454c27
#
_entry.id   90a1168a66fedb9b548494d6ee454c27
#
_cell.length_a   1.000
_cell.length_b   1.000
_cell.length_c   1.000
_cell.angle_alpha   90.00
_cell.angle_beta   90.00
_cell.angle_gamma   90.00
#
_symmetry.space_group_name_H-M   'P 1'
#
loop_
_entity.id
_entity.type
_entity.pdbx_description
1 polymer ?
#
loop_
_entity_poly.entity_id
_entity_poly.type
_entity_poly.pdbx_seq_one_letter_code
_entity_poly.pdbx_strand_id
1 'polypeptide(L)'
;MKPTRRDFLKQTTLAAAGGSLANAAETFAAQTKPRASELAGYDATGLAELVKKKQITPLELVEDVLKRIERVNPKLNIVLTKNFDVEKARARAKQPLGDGRLAGAPVLLKNLVEYKDAKIDFGSRLYARVIAKNGPIHQANSPFTAAMEKAGLIVTGVANAPEFGLIETTEPVLHGASHNPWKLGHTTGGSSGGSAAAVAAGIVPIAHANDGGGSIRIPACQCGVFGLKPTRKREVTPFTVGGMAQDVAGINSDLCVSWTVRDTAAFLDVVENKTNDKLPPVGFVSGASTKRLRIALLVNGISGQKADPEVEKAIRSTAKLCESLKHKVEEAKWPVNGEELTDAFLGYWAVGAVGVEAEIATLLGKDVKREDVLEPWTIGLIETGKKRGLFSAVGKATKAFAAAATAMEAMFKNYDVILSPVIRIPPYKHGYHTPTLDFDTLLKRVLDEVAYTPLHNACGTPAMSVPLYWTKDNLPIGSQFAAWRGGEATLLGLAYELEAARPWAKRRPAVFAA
;
A
#
# COMPACT_ATOMS: atom_id res chain seq x y z
N MET A 1 -26.33 -11.96 46.22
CA MET A 1 -25.44 -13.03 45.72
C MET A 1 -25.83 -13.30 44.28
N LYS A 2 -24.93 -13.15 43.33
CA LYS A 2 -25.19 -13.48 41.93
C LYS A 2 -25.04 -14.99 41.75
N PRO A 3 -25.94 -15.69 41.05
CA PRO A 3 -25.83 -17.13 40.81
C PRO A 3 -24.61 -17.45 39.97
N THR A 4 -23.91 -18.53 40.30
CA THR A 4 -22.75 -19.00 39.59
C THR A 4 -23.14 -19.90 38.39
N ARG A 5 -22.23 -20.06 37.43
CA ARG A 5 -22.40 -20.90 36.23
C ARG A 5 -22.79 -22.37 36.53
N ARG A 6 -22.61 -22.82 37.78
CA ARG A 6 -22.94 -24.14 38.25
C ARG A 6 -24.44 -24.29 38.66
N ASP A 7 -25.09 -23.19 39.02
CA ASP A 7 -26.49 -23.22 39.42
C ASP A 7 -27.42 -23.23 38.21
N PHE A 8 -26.94 -22.73 37.05
CA PHE A 8 -27.66 -22.78 35.79
C PHE A 8 -27.73 -24.19 35.18
N LEU A 9 -26.75 -25.05 35.44
CA LEU A 9 -26.69 -26.43 34.90
C LEU A 9 -27.49 -27.44 35.73
N LYS A 10 -27.99 -27.10 36.93
CA LYS A 10 -28.82 -28.01 37.74
C LYS A 10 -30.32 -27.87 37.57
N GLN A 11 -30.80 -26.88 36.84
CA GLN A 11 -32.24 -26.68 36.56
C GLN A 11 -32.72 -27.19 35.21
N THR A 12 -31.87 -27.81 34.40
CA THR A 12 -32.22 -28.31 33.04
C THR A 12 -32.30 -29.84 32.94
N THR A 13 -32.52 -30.54 34.05
CA THR A 13 -32.82 -31.97 33.99
C THR A 13 -34.23 -32.21 34.48
N LEU A 14 -35.24 -31.89 33.63
CA LEU A 14 -36.57 -32.56 33.57
C LEU A 14 -37.46 -31.83 32.56
N ALA A 15 -37.34 -32.22 31.29
CA ALA A 15 -38.47 -32.31 30.33
C ALA A 15 -37.95 -32.88 29.02
N ALA A 16 -38.08 -34.19 28.89
CA ALA A 16 -37.95 -34.88 27.59
C ALA A 16 -39.16 -34.54 26.73
N ALA A 17 -38.97 -33.66 25.73
CA ALA A 17 -39.77 -33.57 24.53
C ALA A 17 -38.82 -33.17 23.41
N GLY A 18 -38.57 -34.09 22.46
CA GLY A 18 -37.64 -33.88 21.36
C GLY A 18 -38.02 -32.73 20.44
N GLY A 19 -37.03 -31.93 20.11
CA GLY A 19 -37.12 -30.82 19.11
C GLY A 19 -36.16 -29.69 19.41
N SER A 20 -34.97 -29.74 18.82
CA SER A 20 -34.11 -28.59 18.45
C SER A 20 -33.73 -27.57 19.53
N LEU A 21 -32.87 -27.95 20.48
CA LEU A 21 -32.08 -26.98 21.26
C LEU A 21 -30.80 -26.55 20.50
N ALA A 22 -30.39 -27.28 19.48
CA ALA A 22 -29.29 -26.88 18.58
C ALA A 22 -29.66 -25.66 17.73
N ASN A 23 -30.89 -25.54 17.23
CA ASN A 23 -31.34 -24.40 16.44
C ASN A 23 -31.54 -23.09 17.26
N ALA A 24 -31.76 -23.17 18.58
CA ALA A 24 -31.93 -21.97 19.40
C ALA A 24 -30.59 -21.31 19.75
N ALA A 25 -29.51 -22.07 19.92
CA ALA A 25 -28.19 -21.52 20.17
C ALA A 25 -27.58 -20.89 18.90
N GLU A 26 -27.81 -21.49 17.72
CA GLU A 26 -27.43 -20.89 16.44
C GLU A 26 -28.29 -19.68 16.07
N THR A 27 -29.57 -19.65 16.45
CA THR A 27 -30.48 -18.52 16.20
C THR A 27 -30.23 -17.34 17.14
N PHE A 28 -29.65 -17.53 18.35
CA PHE A 28 -29.29 -16.44 19.26
C PHE A 28 -27.91 -15.85 18.98
N ALA A 29 -27.01 -16.55 18.26
CA ALA A 29 -25.79 -15.98 17.71
C ALA A 29 -26.05 -15.18 16.40
N ALA A 30 -27.23 -15.27 15.84
CA ALA A 30 -27.65 -14.54 14.67
C ALA A 30 -28.32 -13.21 15.10
N GLN A 31 -27.66 -12.08 14.77
CA GLN A 31 -28.30 -10.77 14.58
C GLN A 31 -28.17 -9.71 15.68
N THR A 32 -27.05 -9.57 16.36
CA THR A 32 -26.75 -8.25 16.93
C THR A 32 -25.96 -7.43 15.90
N LYS A 33 -26.59 -6.33 15.44
CA LYS A 33 -25.92 -5.32 14.61
C LYS A 33 -24.67 -4.85 15.34
N PRO A 34 -23.47 -4.88 14.72
CA PRO A 34 -22.25 -4.37 15.35
C PRO A 34 -22.42 -2.91 15.73
N ARG A 35 -21.88 -2.50 16.87
CA ARG A 35 -21.84 -1.07 17.25
C ARG A 35 -20.89 -0.33 16.31
N ALA A 36 -21.12 0.95 16.06
CA ALA A 36 -20.25 1.77 15.21
C ALA A 36 -18.79 1.73 15.67
N SER A 37 -18.54 1.72 16.98
CA SER A 37 -17.18 1.58 17.56
C SER A 37 -16.51 0.23 17.25
N GLU A 38 -17.27 -0.80 16.92
CA GLU A 38 -16.76 -2.15 16.61
C GLU A 38 -16.39 -2.28 15.13
N LEU A 39 -17.01 -1.49 14.23
CA LEU A 39 -16.81 -1.56 12.78
C LEU A 39 -15.35 -1.26 12.38
N ALA A 40 -14.64 -0.41 13.13
CA ALA A 40 -13.22 -0.15 12.92
C ALA A 40 -12.32 -1.38 13.19
N GLY A 41 -12.85 -2.44 13.78
CA GLY A 41 -12.17 -3.71 14.01
C GLY A 41 -12.31 -4.74 12.90
N TYR A 42 -13.23 -4.52 11.95
CA TYR A 42 -13.45 -5.43 10.82
C TYR A 42 -12.52 -5.07 9.66
N ASP A 43 -12.03 -6.09 8.98
CA ASP A 43 -11.36 -5.95 7.69
C ASP A 43 -12.41 -5.83 6.55
N ALA A 44 -11.97 -5.52 5.32
CA ALA A 44 -12.86 -5.25 4.20
C ALA A 44 -13.75 -6.45 3.86
N THR A 45 -13.18 -7.65 3.86
CA THR A 45 -13.91 -8.90 3.64
C THR A 45 -14.97 -9.11 4.72
N GLY A 46 -14.62 -8.84 5.99
CA GLY A 46 -15.57 -8.94 7.11
C GLY A 46 -16.71 -7.92 7.01
N LEU A 47 -16.43 -6.67 6.61
CA LEU A 47 -17.47 -5.66 6.36
C LEU A 47 -18.40 -6.09 5.21
N ALA A 48 -17.86 -6.62 4.12
CA ALA A 48 -18.66 -7.15 3.01
C ALA A 48 -19.56 -8.31 3.45
N GLU A 49 -19.08 -9.19 4.34
CA GLU A 49 -19.89 -10.26 4.93
C GLU A 49 -21.06 -9.72 5.78
N LEU A 50 -20.84 -8.65 6.57
CA LEU A 50 -21.90 -8.00 7.34
C LEU A 50 -22.96 -7.39 6.41
N VAL A 51 -22.55 -6.77 5.31
CA VAL A 51 -23.45 -6.24 4.27
C VAL A 51 -24.26 -7.36 3.63
N LYS A 52 -23.62 -8.44 3.21
CA LYS A 52 -24.27 -9.62 2.61
C LYS A 52 -25.30 -10.25 3.54
N LYS A 53 -25.01 -10.32 4.83
CA LYS A 53 -25.92 -10.80 5.88
C LYS A 53 -26.99 -9.78 6.28
N LYS A 54 -27.02 -8.59 5.66
CA LYS A 54 -27.95 -7.48 5.97
C LYS A 54 -27.86 -7.01 7.44
N GLN A 55 -26.72 -7.23 8.10
CA GLN A 55 -26.45 -6.76 9.46
C GLN A 55 -26.08 -5.28 9.50
N ILE A 56 -25.56 -4.76 8.39
CA ILE A 56 -25.28 -3.35 8.16
C ILE A 56 -25.56 -3.00 6.70
N THR A 57 -25.95 -1.76 6.42
CA THR A 57 -26.09 -1.26 5.06
C THR A 57 -24.79 -0.65 4.56
N PRO A 58 -24.51 -0.65 3.25
CA PRO A 58 -23.35 0.05 2.69
C PRO A 58 -23.34 1.55 3.01
N LEU A 59 -24.51 2.19 3.09
CA LEU A 59 -24.63 3.60 3.46
C LEU A 59 -24.18 3.85 4.90
N GLU A 60 -24.55 2.97 5.84
CA GLU A 60 -24.08 3.08 7.23
C GLU A 60 -22.54 2.93 7.33
N LEU A 61 -21.92 2.09 6.50
CA LEU A 61 -20.46 1.99 6.42
C LEU A 61 -19.83 3.28 5.89
N VAL A 62 -20.42 3.90 4.85
CA VAL A 62 -19.94 5.19 4.33
C VAL A 62 -20.03 6.26 5.41
N GLU A 63 -21.17 6.39 6.10
CA GLU A 63 -21.35 7.39 7.16
C GLU A 63 -20.37 7.17 8.34
N ASP A 64 -20.09 5.93 8.67
CA ASP A 64 -19.13 5.60 9.72
C ASP A 64 -17.69 6.00 9.32
N VAL A 65 -17.28 5.73 8.08
CA VAL A 65 -15.99 6.18 7.55
C VAL A 65 -15.87 7.70 7.56
N LEU A 66 -16.92 8.43 7.16
CA LEU A 66 -16.91 9.91 7.17
C LEU A 66 -16.72 10.45 8.60
N LYS A 67 -17.41 9.88 9.59
CA LYS A 67 -17.24 10.22 11.01
C LYS A 67 -15.81 9.91 11.51
N ARG A 68 -15.20 8.81 11.06
CA ARG A 68 -13.82 8.47 11.40
C ARG A 68 -12.85 9.48 10.80
N ILE A 69 -13.06 9.90 9.54
CA ILE A 69 -12.26 10.95 8.90
C ILE A 69 -12.36 12.24 9.73
N GLU A 70 -13.56 12.70 10.05
CA GLU A 70 -13.77 13.90 10.87
C GLU A 70 -13.04 13.85 12.21
N ARG A 71 -13.03 12.67 12.86
CA ARG A 71 -12.42 12.48 14.18
C ARG A 71 -10.90 12.54 14.18
N VAL A 72 -10.22 11.91 13.21
CA VAL A 72 -8.76 11.71 13.27
C VAL A 72 -7.98 12.51 12.22
N ASN A 73 -8.60 12.87 11.10
CA ASN A 73 -7.91 13.56 10.01
C ASN A 73 -7.36 14.95 10.39
N PRO A 74 -7.99 15.74 11.29
CA PRO A 74 -7.40 16.99 11.76
C PRO A 74 -6.04 16.84 12.44
N LYS A 75 -5.73 15.66 13.00
CA LYS A 75 -4.43 15.34 13.61
C LYS A 75 -3.47 14.68 12.63
N LEU A 76 -3.98 13.98 11.62
CA LEU A 76 -3.18 13.11 10.75
C LEU A 76 -2.92 13.69 9.36
N ASN A 77 -3.80 14.55 8.85
CA ASN A 77 -3.70 15.14 7.50
C ASN A 77 -3.48 14.09 6.39
N ILE A 78 -4.27 13.03 6.40
CA ILE A 78 -4.10 11.86 5.51
C ILE A 78 -5.19 11.73 4.46
N VAL A 79 -6.35 12.37 4.65
CA VAL A 79 -7.46 12.40 3.69
C VAL A 79 -7.68 13.83 3.19
N LEU A 80 -7.70 13.99 1.87
CA LEU A 80 -7.91 15.26 1.19
C LEU A 80 -9.42 15.51 1.03
N THR A 81 -10.07 16.01 2.07
CA THR A 81 -11.54 16.11 2.15
C THR A 81 -12.16 17.02 1.08
N LYS A 82 -11.39 17.94 0.50
CA LYS A 82 -11.85 18.83 -0.59
C LYS A 82 -11.69 18.21 -1.98
N ASN A 83 -11.01 17.06 -2.08
CA ASN A 83 -10.67 16.41 -3.34
C ASN A 83 -11.70 15.36 -3.78
N PHE A 84 -12.70 15.08 -2.94
CA PHE A 84 -13.75 14.12 -3.25
C PHE A 84 -15.10 14.60 -2.76
N ASP A 85 -16.13 14.43 -3.60
CA ASP A 85 -17.52 14.70 -3.25
C ASP A 85 -18.14 13.47 -2.57
N VAL A 86 -18.35 13.55 -1.27
CA VAL A 86 -18.90 12.46 -0.44
C VAL A 86 -20.31 12.03 -0.85
N GLU A 87 -21.08 12.90 -1.52
CA GLU A 87 -22.41 12.53 -2.04
C GLU A 87 -22.33 11.42 -3.09
N LYS A 88 -21.19 11.30 -3.80
CA LYS A 88 -20.94 10.20 -4.73
C LYS A 88 -20.82 8.86 -4.00
N ALA A 89 -20.13 8.83 -2.86
CA ALA A 89 -20.07 7.63 -2.02
C ALA A 89 -21.47 7.26 -1.49
N ARG A 90 -22.24 8.24 -1.02
CA ARG A 90 -23.61 8.05 -0.55
C ARG A 90 -24.53 7.53 -1.65
N ALA A 91 -24.42 8.09 -2.86
CA ALA A 91 -25.18 7.66 -4.03
C ALA A 91 -24.80 6.23 -4.44
N ARG A 92 -23.49 5.91 -4.47
CA ARG A 92 -22.99 4.56 -4.81
C ARG A 92 -23.46 3.51 -3.81
N ALA A 93 -23.48 3.84 -2.52
CA ALA A 93 -23.92 2.95 -1.44
C ALA A 93 -25.41 2.56 -1.54
N LYS A 94 -26.22 3.31 -2.28
CA LYS A 94 -27.66 3.04 -2.52
C LYS A 94 -27.91 2.20 -3.77
N GLN A 95 -26.87 1.94 -4.58
CA GLN A 95 -26.96 1.14 -5.82
C GLN A 95 -26.67 -0.34 -5.55
N PRO A 96 -27.05 -1.25 -6.47
CA PRO A 96 -26.60 -2.63 -6.41
C PRO A 96 -25.07 -2.74 -6.46
N LEU A 97 -24.49 -3.50 -5.52
CA LEU A 97 -23.03 -3.64 -5.36
C LEU A 97 -22.53 -5.04 -5.77
N GLY A 98 -23.46 -5.93 -6.16
CA GLY A 98 -23.13 -7.33 -6.40
C GLY A 98 -22.92 -8.12 -5.11
N ASP A 99 -22.30 -9.28 -5.22
CA ASP A 99 -22.09 -10.24 -4.11
C ASP A 99 -20.61 -10.64 -3.93
N GLY A 100 -19.71 -9.85 -4.53
CA GLY A 100 -18.25 -10.05 -4.45
C GLY A 100 -17.71 -10.00 -3.01
N ARG A 101 -16.51 -10.53 -2.81
CA ARG A 101 -15.84 -10.61 -1.49
C ARG A 101 -15.63 -9.24 -0.83
N LEU A 102 -15.62 -8.17 -1.60
CA LEU A 102 -15.40 -6.79 -1.15
C LEU A 102 -16.63 -5.90 -1.39
N ALA A 103 -17.79 -6.48 -1.75
CA ALA A 103 -19.00 -5.71 -2.07
C ALA A 103 -19.50 -4.94 -0.85
N GLY A 104 -19.58 -3.61 -0.99
CA GLY A 104 -19.97 -2.69 0.09
C GLY A 104 -18.81 -2.22 0.97
N ALA A 105 -17.61 -2.76 0.81
CA ALA A 105 -16.47 -2.31 1.59
C ALA A 105 -16.01 -0.90 1.16
N PRO A 106 -15.76 0.02 2.12
CA PRO A 106 -15.25 1.34 1.84
C PRO A 106 -13.75 1.30 1.53
N VAL A 107 -13.31 2.15 0.58
CA VAL A 107 -11.92 2.27 0.16
C VAL A 107 -11.53 3.73 -0.05
N LEU A 108 -10.28 4.09 0.22
CA LEU A 108 -9.69 5.37 -0.19
C LEU A 108 -8.82 5.16 -1.43
N LEU A 109 -8.82 6.17 -2.31
CA LEU A 109 -7.91 6.24 -3.45
C LEU A 109 -6.68 7.06 -3.10
N LYS A 110 -5.50 6.65 -3.56
CA LYS A 110 -4.33 7.50 -3.55
C LYS A 110 -4.52 8.66 -4.53
N ASN A 111 -4.05 9.85 -4.18
CA ASN A 111 -4.11 11.06 -5.01
C ASN A 111 -3.21 11.00 -6.26
N LEU A 112 -3.14 9.83 -6.91
CA LEU A 112 -2.35 9.55 -8.10
C LEU A 112 -3.05 8.59 -9.06
N VAL A 113 -4.33 8.24 -8.85
CA VAL A 113 -5.06 7.29 -9.69
C VAL A 113 -6.25 7.95 -10.37
N GLU A 114 -6.47 7.64 -11.63
CA GLU A 114 -7.58 8.17 -12.41
C GLU A 114 -8.93 7.68 -11.88
N TYR A 115 -9.76 8.61 -11.46
CA TYR A 115 -11.12 8.36 -11.01
C TYR A 115 -12.04 9.50 -11.45
N LYS A 116 -13.16 9.13 -12.06
CA LYS A 116 -14.13 10.09 -12.62
C LYS A 116 -14.59 11.08 -11.56
N ASP A 117 -14.54 12.37 -11.92
CA ASP A 117 -15.01 13.48 -11.11
C ASP A 117 -14.29 13.67 -9.74
N ALA A 118 -13.25 12.89 -9.43
CA ALA A 118 -12.38 13.19 -8.30
C ALA A 118 -11.34 14.25 -8.68
N LYS A 119 -11.00 15.11 -7.73
CA LYS A 119 -9.97 16.13 -7.88
C LYS A 119 -8.60 15.51 -7.58
N ILE A 120 -8.08 14.73 -8.52
CA ILE A 120 -6.76 14.11 -8.42
C ILE A 120 -5.73 15.17 -8.88
N ASP A 121 -5.08 15.81 -7.92
CA ASP A 121 -4.12 16.90 -8.17
C ASP A 121 -2.66 16.44 -8.10
N PHE A 122 -2.41 15.14 -7.95
CA PHE A 122 -1.08 14.53 -7.88
C PHE A 122 -0.16 15.11 -6.79
N GLY A 123 -0.74 15.73 -5.75
CA GLY A 123 0.03 16.44 -4.73
C GLY A 123 0.72 17.71 -5.23
N SER A 124 0.38 18.19 -6.44
CA SER A 124 1.08 19.26 -7.17
C SER A 124 0.27 20.54 -7.29
N ARG A 125 0.92 21.66 -7.01
CA ARG A 125 0.36 23.00 -7.26
C ARG A 125 0.02 23.23 -8.73
N LEU A 126 0.72 22.58 -9.67
CA LEU A 126 0.42 22.61 -11.09
C LEU A 126 -1.02 22.15 -11.35
N TYR A 127 -1.32 20.93 -10.96
CA TYR A 127 -2.64 20.34 -11.21
C TYR A 127 -3.73 20.91 -10.30
N ALA A 128 -3.39 21.35 -9.09
CA ALA A 128 -4.36 22.08 -8.26
C ALA A 128 -4.84 23.37 -8.94
N ARG A 129 -3.95 24.12 -9.63
CA ARG A 129 -4.35 25.30 -10.42
C ARG A 129 -5.19 24.91 -11.65
N VAL A 130 -4.85 23.81 -12.33
CA VAL A 130 -5.64 23.30 -13.47
C VAL A 130 -7.05 22.94 -13.02
N ILE A 131 -7.17 22.21 -11.92
CA ILE A 131 -8.46 21.79 -11.36
C ILE A 131 -9.29 22.99 -10.88
N ALA A 132 -8.66 23.97 -10.27
CA ALA A 132 -9.35 25.19 -9.82
C ALA A 132 -9.95 25.98 -11.00
N LYS A 133 -9.30 25.94 -12.17
CA LYS A 133 -9.78 26.61 -13.40
C LYS A 133 -10.82 25.81 -14.18
N ASN A 134 -10.62 24.49 -14.29
CA ASN A 134 -11.32 23.65 -15.26
C ASN A 134 -12.20 22.55 -14.60
N GLY A 135 -12.16 22.38 -13.28
CA GLY A 135 -12.79 21.25 -12.59
C GLY A 135 -11.96 19.97 -12.65
N PRO A 136 -12.54 18.83 -12.24
CA PRO A 136 -11.85 17.53 -12.28
C PRO A 136 -11.33 17.17 -13.66
N ILE A 137 -10.09 16.68 -13.73
CA ILE A 137 -9.41 16.39 -15.02
C ILE A 137 -9.80 15.03 -15.63
N HIS A 138 -10.17 14.08 -14.78
CA HIS A 138 -10.54 12.73 -15.25
C HIS A 138 -12.05 12.63 -15.48
N GLN A 139 -12.45 12.34 -16.72
CA GLN A 139 -13.84 12.21 -17.14
C GLN A 139 -14.33 10.75 -17.13
N ALA A 140 -13.43 9.79 -16.93
CA ALA A 140 -13.71 8.36 -16.86
C ALA A 140 -12.88 7.69 -15.75
N ASN A 141 -13.33 6.54 -15.31
CA ASN A 141 -12.53 5.66 -14.46
C ASN A 141 -11.44 4.97 -15.30
N SER A 142 -10.25 4.80 -14.72
CA SER A 142 -9.28 3.88 -15.32
C SER A 142 -9.83 2.44 -15.30
N PRO A 143 -9.32 1.51 -16.13
CA PRO A 143 -9.70 0.10 -16.00
C PRO A 143 -9.52 -0.47 -14.60
N PHE A 144 -8.51 -0.01 -13.86
CA PHE A 144 -8.27 -0.41 -12.46
C PHE A 144 -9.40 0.05 -11.54
N THR A 145 -9.73 1.34 -11.54
CA THR A 145 -10.81 1.88 -10.69
C THR A 145 -12.19 1.39 -11.13
N ALA A 146 -12.39 1.13 -12.43
CA ALA A 146 -13.61 0.49 -12.93
C ALA A 146 -13.77 -0.96 -12.42
N ALA A 147 -12.66 -1.73 -12.34
CA ALA A 147 -12.69 -3.08 -11.76
C ALA A 147 -13.05 -3.04 -10.27
N MET A 148 -12.53 -2.07 -9.52
CA MET A 148 -12.89 -1.86 -8.10
C MET A 148 -14.39 -1.58 -7.94
N GLU A 149 -14.96 -0.65 -8.73
CA GLU A 149 -16.39 -0.33 -8.67
C GLU A 149 -17.27 -1.52 -9.09
N LYS A 150 -16.85 -2.25 -10.13
CA LYS A 150 -17.55 -3.48 -10.57
C LYS A 150 -17.58 -4.54 -9.48
N ALA A 151 -16.53 -4.64 -8.66
CA ALA A 151 -16.48 -5.54 -7.51
C ALA A 151 -17.31 -5.05 -6.30
N GLY A 152 -17.95 -3.89 -6.40
CA GLY A 152 -18.82 -3.33 -5.36
C GLY A 152 -18.08 -2.53 -4.29
N LEU A 153 -16.79 -2.24 -4.43
CA LEU A 153 -16.07 -1.31 -3.55
C LEU A 153 -16.68 0.09 -3.63
N ILE A 154 -16.68 0.81 -2.51
CA ILE A 154 -17.20 2.17 -2.42
C ILE A 154 -16.06 3.13 -2.11
N VAL A 155 -15.72 3.98 -3.08
CA VAL A 155 -14.73 5.04 -2.87
C VAL A 155 -15.30 6.07 -1.92
N THR A 156 -14.60 6.35 -0.81
CA THR A 156 -15.04 7.26 0.25
C THR A 156 -14.16 8.50 0.39
N GLY A 157 -13.12 8.64 -0.42
CA GLY A 157 -12.25 9.80 -0.42
C GLY A 157 -10.92 9.57 -1.13
N VAL A 158 -10.08 10.62 -1.10
CA VAL A 158 -8.74 10.65 -1.69
C VAL A 158 -7.70 10.80 -0.58
N ALA A 159 -6.71 9.93 -0.56
CA ALA A 159 -5.61 9.92 0.40
C ALA A 159 -4.43 10.76 -0.09
N ASN A 160 -3.78 11.49 0.83
CA ASN A 160 -2.64 12.36 0.55
C ASN A 160 -1.45 11.58 -0.04
N ALA A 161 -0.72 12.21 -0.95
CA ALA A 161 0.48 11.70 -1.60
C ALA A 161 1.45 12.85 -1.87
N PRO A 162 2.78 12.63 -1.95
CA PRO A 162 3.73 13.64 -2.38
C PRO A 162 3.57 13.98 -3.85
N GLU A 163 4.15 15.09 -4.28
CA GLU A 163 4.07 15.58 -5.66
C GLU A 163 4.49 14.49 -6.66
N PHE A 164 3.57 14.10 -7.56
CA PHE A 164 3.71 13.02 -8.57
C PHE A 164 4.17 11.66 -8.04
N GLY A 165 4.16 11.47 -6.72
CA GLY A 165 4.69 10.24 -6.11
C GLY A 165 6.21 10.09 -6.20
N LEU A 166 6.94 11.15 -6.44
CA LEU A 166 8.37 11.14 -6.77
C LEU A 166 9.31 11.01 -5.57
N ILE A 167 8.78 10.82 -4.36
CA ILE A 167 9.60 10.66 -3.15
C ILE A 167 8.94 9.67 -2.17
N GLU A 168 9.73 9.05 -1.30
CA GLU A 168 9.30 8.02 -0.33
C GLU A 168 8.76 8.57 0.99
N THR A 169 8.50 9.87 1.08
CA THR A 169 7.76 10.52 2.18
C THR A 169 6.44 11.11 1.68
N THR A 170 5.53 11.47 2.60
CA THR A 170 4.26 12.14 2.24
C THR A 170 4.19 13.49 2.95
N GLU A 171 4.98 14.43 2.43
CA GLU A 171 5.11 15.81 2.93
C GLU A 171 4.95 16.82 1.78
N PRO A 172 3.88 16.72 0.92
CA PRO A 172 3.72 17.65 -0.20
C PRO A 172 3.56 19.09 0.28
N VAL A 173 4.18 20.03 -0.42
CA VAL A 173 4.04 21.48 -0.11
C VAL A 173 2.59 21.94 -0.25
N LEU A 174 1.85 21.37 -1.21
CA LEU A 174 0.45 21.73 -1.48
C LEU A 174 -0.48 21.40 -0.30
N HIS A 175 -0.36 20.21 0.27
CA HIS A 175 -1.30 19.70 1.26
C HIS A 175 -0.72 19.61 2.67
N GLY A 176 0.60 19.76 2.81
CA GLY A 176 1.31 19.56 4.08
C GLY A 176 1.54 18.08 4.41
N ALA A 177 2.34 17.85 5.45
CA ALA A 177 2.78 16.52 5.86
C ALA A 177 1.64 15.67 6.42
N SER A 178 1.62 14.39 6.04
CA SER A 178 0.78 13.37 6.66
C SER A 178 1.48 12.77 7.87
N HIS A 179 0.82 12.76 9.03
CA HIS A 179 1.38 12.29 10.29
C HIS A 179 1.18 10.80 10.50
N ASN A 180 2.23 10.13 10.98
CA ASN A 180 2.16 8.71 11.31
C ASN A 180 1.22 8.48 12.52
N PRO A 181 0.20 7.60 12.40
CA PRO A 181 -0.74 7.34 13.49
C PRO A 181 -0.09 6.76 14.74
N TRP A 182 1.05 6.08 14.61
CA TRP A 182 1.81 5.53 15.73
C TRP A 182 2.53 6.60 16.53
N LYS A 183 3.03 7.65 15.85
CA LYS A 183 3.76 8.76 16.48
C LYS A 183 3.64 10.01 15.63
N LEU A 184 2.85 10.98 16.09
CA LEU A 184 2.69 12.26 15.40
C LEU A 184 4.06 12.95 15.18
N GLY A 185 4.19 13.70 14.11
CA GLY A 185 5.44 14.35 13.71
C GLY A 185 6.46 13.42 13.06
N HIS A 186 6.09 12.15 12.79
CA HIS A 186 6.90 11.20 12.05
C HIS A 186 6.29 10.89 10.69
N THR A 187 7.15 10.52 9.75
CA THR A 187 6.75 10.17 8.38
C THR A 187 5.80 8.97 8.35
N THR A 188 4.86 8.99 7.41
CA THR A 188 4.03 7.84 7.04
C THR A 188 4.69 6.96 6.00
N GLY A 189 5.91 7.34 5.57
CA GLY A 189 6.46 6.85 4.33
C GLY A 189 5.73 7.41 3.11
N GLY A 190 6.15 6.95 1.96
CA GLY A 190 5.61 7.41 0.67
C GLY A 190 5.95 6.46 -0.47
N SER A 191 5.36 6.73 -1.57
CA SER A 191 4.45 7.85 -1.85
C SER A 191 2.99 7.57 -1.47
N SER A 192 2.58 6.35 -1.05
CA SER A 192 1.21 6.05 -0.61
C SER A 192 1.03 6.20 0.91
N GLY A 193 1.66 7.24 1.52
CA GLY A 193 1.65 7.40 2.97
C GLY A 193 0.28 7.74 3.55
N GLY A 194 -0.51 8.58 2.87
CA GLY A 194 -1.89 8.84 3.28
C GLY A 194 -2.75 7.57 3.29
N SER A 195 -2.61 6.71 2.26
CA SER A 195 -3.31 5.42 2.19
C SER A 195 -2.93 4.49 3.35
N ALA A 196 -1.62 4.30 3.59
CA ALA A 196 -1.15 3.42 4.65
C ALA A 196 -1.52 3.93 6.05
N ALA A 197 -1.41 5.24 6.27
CA ALA A 197 -1.81 5.87 7.54
C ALA A 197 -3.32 5.79 7.78
N ALA A 198 -4.15 5.90 6.73
CA ALA A 198 -5.61 5.76 6.85
C ALA A 198 -6.02 4.35 7.27
N VAL A 199 -5.37 3.32 6.70
CA VAL A 199 -5.58 1.93 7.12
C VAL A 199 -5.07 1.71 8.54
N ALA A 200 -3.85 2.16 8.87
CA ALA A 200 -3.29 2.04 10.21
C ALA A 200 -4.16 2.71 11.28
N ALA A 201 -4.71 3.91 10.97
CA ALA A 201 -5.59 4.66 11.86
C ALA A 201 -7.00 4.08 11.95
N GLY A 202 -7.35 3.04 11.19
CA GLY A 202 -8.68 2.43 11.20
C GLY A 202 -9.78 3.27 10.54
N ILE A 203 -9.42 4.20 9.64
CA ILE A 203 -10.41 4.94 8.84
C ILE A 203 -11.10 3.99 7.86
N VAL A 204 -10.32 3.27 7.08
CA VAL A 204 -10.77 2.24 6.14
C VAL A 204 -9.92 0.97 6.32
N PRO A 205 -10.47 -0.22 6.05
CA PRO A 205 -9.69 -1.46 6.18
C PRO A 205 -8.71 -1.68 5.03
N ILE A 206 -8.92 -1.02 3.89
CA ILE A 206 -8.16 -1.16 2.66
C ILE A 206 -8.08 0.19 1.95
N ALA A 207 -6.95 0.52 1.38
CA ALA A 207 -6.76 1.73 0.56
C ALA A 207 -5.90 1.43 -0.67
N HIS A 208 -6.25 2.04 -1.80
CA HIS A 208 -5.46 1.97 -3.02
C HIS A 208 -4.06 2.55 -2.78
N ALA A 209 -3.06 1.90 -3.37
CA ALA A 209 -1.66 2.32 -3.34
C ALA A 209 -0.96 1.88 -4.63
N ASN A 210 0.07 2.61 -5.06
CA ASN A 210 0.93 2.23 -6.16
C ASN A 210 2.40 2.25 -5.78
N ASP A 211 3.25 1.58 -6.58
CA ASP A 211 4.64 1.30 -6.24
C ASP A 211 5.53 1.33 -7.49
N GLY A 212 6.26 2.43 -7.67
CA GLY A 212 7.26 2.59 -8.74
C GLY A 212 8.70 2.34 -8.26
N GLY A 213 8.95 2.46 -6.95
CA GLY A 213 10.27 2.25 -6.34
C GLY A 213 10.20 1.76 -4.89
N GLY A 214 8.98 1.46 -4.40
CA GLY A 214 8.73 1.08 -3.02
C GLY A 214 7.44 1.64 -2.43
N SER A 215 6.67 2.39 -3.21
CA SER A 215 5.59 3.25 -2.71
C SER A 215 4.31 2.54 -2.23
N ILE A 216 4.19 1.22 -2.30
CA ILE A 216 3.28 0.39 -1.50
C ILE A 216 4.00 -0.07 -0.24
N ARG A 217 5.20 -0.64 -0.41
CA ARG A 217 5.94 -1.38 0.61
C ARG A 217 6.52 -0.48 1.70
N ILE A 218 7.08 0.68 1.33
CA ILE A 218 7.68 1.64 2.27
C ILE A 218 6.61 2.20 3.23
N PRO A 219 5.49 2.78 2.76
CA PRO A 219 4.46 3.26 3.67
C PRO A 219 3.78 2.13 4.45
N ALA A 220 3.61 0.94 3.88
CA ALA A 220 3.13 -0.23 4.62
C ALA A 220 4.08 -0.59 5.78
N CYS A 221 5.40 -0.58 5.55
CA CYS A 221 6.43 -0.80 6.56
C CYS A 221 6.34 0.24 7.68
N GLN A 222 6.28 1.52 7.32
CA GLN A 222 6.35 2.62 8.27
C GLN A 222 5.04 2.92 9.00
N CYS A 223 3.90 2.45 8.46
CA CYS A 223 2.60 2.54 9.13
C CYS A 223 2.13 1.23 9.80
N GLY A 224 2.89 0.14 9.67
CA GLY A 224 2.57 -1.14 10.32
C GLY A 224 1.33 -1.83 9.74
N VAL A 225 1.18 -1.77 8.42
CA VAL A 225 0.11 -2.44 7.65
C VAL A 225 0.71 -3.39 6.61
N PHE A 226 -0.10 -4.26 6.04
CA PHE A 226 0.32 -5.16 4.97
C PHE A 226 0.28 -4.44 3.61
N GLY A 227 1.29 -4.66 2.76
CA GLY A 227 1.34 -4.11 1.41
C GLY A 227 2.07 -5.05 0.46
N LEU A 228 1.44 -5.39 -0.67
CA LEU A 228 1.98 -6.23 -1.72
C LEU A 228 2.12 -5.43 -3.01
N LYS A 229 3.34 -5.35 -3.56
CA LYS A 229 3.59 -4.97 -4.94
C LYS A 229 3.52 -6.24 -5.81
N PRO A 230 2.58 -6.34 -6.75
CA PRO A 230 2.46 -7.53 -7.59
C PRO A 230 3.59 -7.66 -8.62
N THR A 231 3.62 -8.76 -9.35
CA THR A 231 4.44 -8.94 -10.54
C THR A 231 4.06 -7.87 -11.59
N ARG A 232 5.03 -7.35 -12.32
CA ARG A 232 4.81 -6.42 -13.44
C ARG A 232 3.70 -6.91 -14.37
N LYS A 233 2.71 -6.05 -14.67
CA LYS A 233 1.55 -6.35 -15.52
C LYS A 233 0.60 -7.43 -14.97
N ARG A 234 0.62 -7.67 -13.66
CA ARG A 234 -0.35 -8.56 -13.00
C ARG A 234 -1.73 -7.91 -12.91
N GLU A 235 -1.80 -6.61 -12.71
CA GLU A 235 -3.03 -5.82 -12.64
C GLU A 235 -3.53 -5.39 -14.04
N VAL A 236 -4.83 -5.04 -14.13
CA VAL A 236 -5.51 -4.69 -15.40
C VAL A 236 -5.01 -3.41 -16.05
N THR A 237 -4.38 -2.51 -15.32
CA THR A 237 -3.84 -1.25 -15.87
C THR A 237 -2.60 -0.84 -15.11
N PRO A 238 -1.50 -0.57 -15.81
CA PRO A 238 -0.37 0.09 -15.20
C PRO A 238 -0.75 1.53 -14.79
N PHE A 239 -0.11 1.97 -13.73
CA PHE A 239 -0.18 3.32 -13.20
C PHE A 239 0.16 4.38 -14.25
N THR A 240 -0.66 5.44 -14.34
CA THR A 240 -0.40 6.62 -15.15
C THR A 240 -0.42 7.86 -14.26
N VAL A 241 0.64 8.67 -14.29
CA VAL A 241 0.68 9.99 -13.66
C VAL A 241 0.67 11.04 -14.75
N GLY A 242 -0.21 12.02 -14.65
CA GLY A 242 -0.29 13.12 -15.61
C GLY A 242 1.08 13.74 -15.86
N GLY A 243 1.41 13.98 -17.11
CA GLY A 243 2.64 14.63 -17.56
C GLY A 243 3.93 13.84 -17.44
N MET A 244 3.97 12.75 -16.72
CA MET A 244 5.16 11.91 -16.68
C MET A 244 5.30 11.08 -17.96
N ALA A 245 6.53 10.87 -18.40
CA ALA A 245 6.83 9.98 -19.53
C ALA A 245 6.24 8.59 -19.28
N GLN A 246 5.74 7.94 -20.34
CA GLN A 246 5.21 6.59 -20.26
C GLN A 246 6.22 5.65 -19.57
N ASP A 247 5.71 4.79 -18.70
CA ASP A 247 6.51 3.77 -18.00
C ASP A 247 6.89 2.63 -18.96
N VAL A 248 7.80 2.92 -19.89
CA VAL A 248 8.25 1.94 -20.90
C VAL A 248 8.98 0.74 -20.28
N ALA A 249 9.60 0.90 -19.13
CA ALA A 249 10.23 -0.19 -18.38
C ALA A 249 9.25 -0.99 -17.53
N GLY A 250 8.02 -0.47 -17.32
CA GLY A 250 6.99 -1.11 -16.52
C GLY A 250 7.40 -1.31 -15.06
N ILE A 251 8.01 -0.29 -14.44
CA ILE A 251 8.43 -0.37 -13.03
C ILE A 251 7.28 -0.16 -12.06
N ASN A 252 6.19 0.49 -12.51
CA ASN A 252 5.03 0.79 -11.69
C ASN A 252 4.08 -0.40 -11.57
N SER A 253 3.42 -0.50 -10.44
CA SER A 253 2.36 -1.45 -10.15
C SER A 253 1.34 -0.82 -9.21
N ASP A 254 0.07 -1.11 -9.43
CA ASP A 254 -1.04 -0.69 -8.58
C ASP A 254 -1.61 -1.87 -7.80
N LEU A 255 -1.87 -1.68 -6.50
CA LEU A 255 -2.64 -2.61 -5.69
C LEU A 255 -3.26 -1.87 -4.49
N CYS A 256 -3.02 -2.33 -3.29
CA CYS A 256 -3.53 -1.74 -2.06
C CYS A 256 -2.57 -1.95 -0.88
N VAL A 257 -2.85 -1.22 0.18
CA VAL A 257 -2.43 -1.55 1.55
C VAL A 257 -3.66 -1.97 2.35
N SER A 258 -3.51 -2.92 3.27
CA SER A 258 -4.62 -3.48 4.04
C SER A 258 -4.21 -3.87 5.46
N TRP A 259 -5.20 -4.09 6.31
CA TRP A 259 -4.96 -4.63 7.64
C TRP A 259 -4.65 -6.11 7.65
N THR A 260 -5.33 -6.88 6.79
CA THR A 260 -5.22 -8.34 6.75
C THR A 260 -4.73 -8.81 5.39
N VAL A 261 -4.08 -9.96 5.38
CA VAL A 261 -3.62 -10.60 4.15
C VAL A 261 -4.79 -10.97 3.23
N ARG A 262 -5.93 -11.42 3.81
CA ARG A 262 -7.09 -11.83 3.01
C ARG A 262 -7.72 -10.69 2.23
N ASP A 263 -7.66 -9.45 2.74
CA ASP A 263 -8.16 -8.28 2.03
C ASP A 263 -7.30 -7.97 0.81
N THR A 264 -5.97 -8.01 0.94
CA THR A 264 -5.08 -7.85 -0.22
C THR A 264 -5.25 -8.99 -1.22
N ALA A 265 -5.43 -10.24 -0.76
CA ALA A 265 -5.69 -11.37 -1.66
C ALA A 265 -7.02 -11.21 -2.42
N ALA A 266 -8.08 -10.74 -1.75
CA ALA A 266 -9.36 -10.45 -2.37
C ALA A 266 -9.28 -9.27 -3.35
N PHE A 267 -8.50 -8.23 -3.01
CA PHE A 267 -8.31 -7.08 -3.88
C PHE A 267 -7.49 -7.42 -5.13
N LEU A 268 -6.45 -8.25 -4.98
CA LEU A 268 -5.67 -8.76 -6.12
C LEU A 268 -6.57 -9.52 -7.10
N ASP A 269 -7.42 -10.44 -6.62
CA ASP A 269 -8.36 -11.18 -7.48
C ASP A 269 -9.32 -10.26 -8.26
N VAL A 270 -9.70 -9.11 -7.66
CA VAL A 270 -10.56 -8.09 -8.30
C VAL A 270 -9.84 -7.37 -9.46
N VAL A 271 -8.59 -6.97 -9.25
CA VAL A 271 -7.85 -6.13 -10.21
C VAL A 271 -6.88 -6.93 -11.08
N GLU A 272 -6.83 -8.24 -10.93
CA GLU A 272 -5.93 -9.11 -11.68
C GLU A 272 -6.23 -9.09 -13.18
N ASN A 273 -5.20 -8.90 -13.99
CA ASN A 273 -5.27 -9.06 -15.45
C ASN A 273 -5.29 -10.54 -15.83
N LYS A 274 -6.48 -11.12 -15.85
CA LYS A 274 -6.71 -12.54 -16.16
C LYS A 274 -6.51 -12.91 -17.64
N THR A 275 -6.26 -11.89 -18.49
CA THR A 275 -6.01 -12.09 -19.93
C THR A 275 -4.53 -12.11 -20.28
N ASN A 276 -3.64 -11.97 -19.32
CA ASN A 276 -2.20 -12.00 -19.54
C ASN A 276 -1.72 -13.46 -19.71
N ASP A 277 -1.40 -13.82 -20.94
CA ASP A 277 -0.94 -15.17 -21.32
C ASP A 277 0.42 -15.58 -20.71
N LYS A 278 1.23 -14.59 -20.31
CA LYS A 278 2.56 -14.80 -19.70
C LYS A 278 2.52 -14.96 -18.17
N LEU A 279 1.40 -14.65 -17.55
CA LEU A 279 1.22 -14.70 -16.10
C LEU A 279 -0.11 -15.41 -15.80
N PRO A 280 -0.12 -16.72 -15.57
CA PRO A 280 -1.32 -17.44 -15.21
C PRO A 280 -2.03 -16.79 -14.02
N PRO A 281 -3.38 -16.73 -14.02
CA PRO A 281 -4.13 -16.12 -12.94
C PRO A 281 -3.79 -16.73 -11.58
N VAL A 282 -3.64 -15.88 -10.58
CA VAL A 282 -3.46 -16.28 -9.16
C VAL A 282 -4.82 -16.57 -8.53
N GLY A 283 -5.80 -15.74 -8.85
CA GLY A 283 -7.11 -15.76 -8.22
C GLY A 283 -7.05 -15.46 -6.73
N PHE A 284 -8.08 -15.86 -5.99
CA PHE A 284 -8.15 -15.65 -4.56
C PHE A 284 -7.36 -16.70 -3.77
N VAL A 285 -6.26 -16.30 -3.15
CA VAL A 285 -5.51 -17.13 -2.20
C VAL A 285 -6.19 -17.04 -0.84
N SER A 286 -6.70 -18.17 -0.32
CA SER A 286 -7.58 -18.21 0.85
C SER A 286 -6.90 -18.56 2.17
N GLY A 287 -5.59 -18.86 2.20
CA GLY A 287 -4.91 -19.27 3.43
C GLY A 287 -3.45 -19.63 3.27
N ALA A 288 -2.86 -20.09 4.36
CA ALA A 288 -1.45 -20.45 4.46
C ALA A 288 -1.09 -21.67 3.59
N SER A 289 0.12 -21.65 3.04
CA SER A 289 0.69 -22.79 2.33
C SER A 289 1.35 -23.77 3.29
N THR A 290 1.23 -25.06 2.98
CA THR A 290 1.96 -26.12 3.70
C THR A 290 3.40 -26.29 3.21
N LYS A 291 3.76 -25.69 2.07
CA LYS A 291 5.11 -25.77 1.50
C LYS A 291 6.12 -25.09 2.44
N ARG A 292 7.20 -25.79 2.76
CA ARG A 292 8.35 -25.20 3.47
C ARG A 292 9.30 -24.55 2.46
N LEU A 293 9.64 -23.30 2.71
CA LEU A 293 10.35 -22.44 1.77
C LEU A 293 11.83 -22.36 2.13
N ARG A 294 12.66 -22.22 1.09
CA ARG A 294 14.07 -21.82 1.20
C ARG A 294 14.11 -20.29 1.10
N ILE A 295 14.56 -19.64 2.16
CA ILE A 295 14.52 -18.18 2.29
C ILE A 295 15.96 -17.65 2.34
N ALA A 296 16.32 -16.77 1.40
CA ALA A 296 17.57 -16.03 1.42
C ALA A 296 17.43 -14.80 2.32
N LEU A 297 18.26 -14.67 3.36
CA LEU A 297 18.30 -13.50 4.24
C LEU A 297 19.35 -12.49 3.73
N LEU A 298 18.90 -11.28 3.38
CA LEU A 298 19.75 -10.19 2.90
C LEU A 298 19.51 -8.93 3.74
N VAL A 299 20.37 -8.66 4.71
CA VAL A 299 20.20 -7.58 5.69
C VAL A 299 20.66 -6.22 5.15
N ASN A 300 21.79 -6.18 4.46
CA ASN A 300 22.34 -4.94 3.91
C ASN A 300 21.69 -4.57 2.58
N GLY A 301 21.73 -3.28 2.23
CA GLY A 301 21.23 -2.76 0.96
C GLY A 301 21.97 -3.31 -0.25
N ILE A 302 21.38 -3.13 -1.45
CA ILE A 302 21.90 -3.70 -2.70
C ILE A 302 23.31 -3.19 -3.08
N SER A 303 23.68 -1.99 -2.62
CA SER A 303 25.03 -1.41 -2.80
C SER A 303 25.87 -1.46 -1.50
N GLY A 304 25.52 -2.35 -0.56
CA GLY A 304 26.26 -2.57 0.67
C GLY A 304 25.92 -1.62 1.83
N GLN A 305 24.91 -0.77 1.71
CA GLN A 305 24.46 0.11 2.79
C GLN A 305 24.07 -0.74 4.01
N LYS A 306 24.65 -0.43 5.17
CA LYS A 306 24.32 -1.14 6.42
C LYS A 306 22.93 -0.76 6.89
N ALA A 307 22.11 -1.73 7.25
CA ALA A 307 20.82 -1.48 7.89
C ALA A 307 21.03 -0.77 9.25
N ASP A 308 20.08 0.08 9.63
CA ASP A 308 20.00 0.60 11.00
C ASP A 308 19.91 -0.57 11.99
N PRO A 309 20.56 -0.50 13.18
CA PRO A 309 20.56 -1.61 14.15
C PRO A 309 19.16 -2.10 14.56
N GLU A 310 18.15 -1.20 14.66
CA GLU A 310 16.76 -1.61 14.96
C GLU A 310 16.12 -2.31 13.76
N VAL A 311 16.45 -1.90 12.52
CA VAL A 311 15.98 -2.57 11.31
C VAL A 311 16.63 -3.95 11.17
N GLU A 312 17.94 -4.07 11.35
CA GLU A 312 18.63 -5.36 11.36
C GLU A 312 18.02 -6.32 12.39
N LYS A 313 17.80 -5.84 13.63
CA LYS A 313 17.17 -6.61 14.70
C LYS A 313 15.77 -7.08 14.31
N ALA A 314 14.97 -6.23 13.66
CA ALA A 314 13.64 -6.57 13.18
C ALA A 314 13.68 -7.71 12.16
N ILE A 315 14.58 -7.61 11.17
CA ILE A 315 14.71 -8.62 10.10
C ILE A 315 15.25 -9.94 10.63
N ARG A 316 16.25 -9.91 11.52
CA ARG A 316 16.74 -11.13 12.18
C ARG A 316 15.68 -11.79 13.09
N SER A 317 14.82 -10.99 13.75
CA SER A 317 13.67 -11.51 14.50
C SER A 317 12.66 -12.20 13.57
N THR A 318 12.45 -11.67 12.37
CA THR A 318 11.59 -12.27 11.35
C THR A 318 12.20 -13.54 10.79
N ALA A 319 13.51 -13.59 10.56
CA ALA A 319 14.22 -14.81 10.14
C ALA A 319 14.00 -15.94 11.16
N LYS A 320 14.20 -15.67 12.46
CA LYS A 320 13.93 -16.63 13.55
C LYS A 320 12.47 -17.09 13.59
N LEU A 321 11.50 -16.19 13.29
CA LEU A 321 10.11 -16.58 13.18
C LEU A 321 9.91 -17.57 12.03
N CYS A 322 10.48 -17.31 10.85
CA CYS A 322 10.41 -18.23 9.71
C CYS A 322 11.03 -19.60 10.03
N GLU A 323 12.17 -19.65 10.72
CA GLU A 323 12.81 -20.90 11.17
C GLU A 323 11.91 -21.66 12.15
N SER A 324 11.25 -20.97 13.10
CA SER A 324 10.31 -21.59 14.04
C SER A 324 9.10 -22.20 13.33
N LEU A 325 8.71 -21.64 12.18
CA LEU A 325 7.69 -22.15 11.26
C LEU A 325 8.23 -23.23 10.31
N LYS A 326 9.48 -23.69 10.51
CA LYS A 326 10.12 -24.76 9.74
C LYS A 326 10.50 -24.40 8.30
N HIS A 327 10.59 -23.13 7.98
CA HIS A 327 11.26 -22.68 6.75
C HIS A 327 12.79 -22.76 6.93
N LYS A 328 13.51 -22.96 5.83
CA LYS A 328 14.97 -22.94 5.82
C LYS A 328 15.44 -21.51 5.52
N VAL A 329 16.13 -20.85 6.45
CA VAL A 329 16.65 -19.50 6.28
C VAL A 329 18.18 -19.56 6.20
N GLU A 330 18.77 -18.93 5.19
CA GLU A 330 20.22 -18.87 4.97
C GLU A 330 20.62 -17.43 4.64
N GLU A 331 21.72 -16.95 5.24
CA GLU A 331 22.30 -15.65 4.86
C GLU A 331 22.86 -15.73 3.43
N ALA A 332 22.58 -14.70 2.65
CA ALA A 332 23.00 -14.60 1.26
C ALA A 332 23.53 -13.19 0.94
N LYS A 333 24.02 -13.01 -0.29
CA LYS A 333 24.44 -11.71 -0.83
C LYS A 333 23.61 -11.36 -2.04
N TRP A 334 23.36 -10.08 -2.25
CA TRP A 334 22.72 -9.61 -3.47
C TRP A 334 23.55 -10.00 -4.69
N PRO A 335 22.95 -10.63 -5.72
CA PRO A 335 23.69 -11.07 -6.91
C PRO A 335 23.83 -9.97 -7.96
N VAL A 336 23.44 -8.72 -7.64
CA VAL A 336 23.37 -7.59 -8.57
C VAL A 336 24.51 -6.60 -8.33
N ASN A 337 24.90 -5.86 -9.37
CA ASN A 337 25.70 -4.64 -9.21
C ASN A 337 24.79 -3.52 -8.71
N GLY A 338 24.79 -3.28 -7.39
CA GLY A 338 23.88 -2.34 -6.75
C GLY A 338 24.13 -0.89 -7.14
N GLU A 339 25.37 -0.48 -7.32
CA GLU A 339 25.73 0.90 -7.72
C GLU A 339 25.23 1.20 -9.13
N GLU A 340 25.50 0.30 -10.09
CA GLU A 340 25.04 0.43 -11.47
C GLU A 340 23.51 0.45 -11.55
N LEU A 341 22.84 -0.42 -10.78
CA LEU A 341 21.38 -0.47 -10.74
C LEU A 341 20.79 0.81 -10.14
N THR A 342 21.37 1.33 -9.05
CA THR A 342 20.92 2.56 -8.38
C THR A 342 21.08 3.77 -9.30
N ASP A 343 22.23 3.90 -10.00
CA ASP A 343 22.46 5.00 -10.96
C ASP A 343 21.50 4.92 -12.15
N ALA A 344 21.29 3.72 -12.69
CA ALA A 344 20.37 3.49 -13.80
C ALA A 344 18.91 3.77 -13.39
N PHE A 345 18.52 3.35 -12.19
CA PHE A 345 17.18 3.60 -11.65
C PHE A 345 16.94 5.10 -11.44
N LEU A 346 17.89 5.82 -10.83
CA LEU A 346 17.82 7.28 -10.69
C LEU A 346 17.69 7.97 -12.05
N GLY A 347 18.46 7.55 -13.05
CA GLY A 347 18.37 8.10 -14.40
C GLY A 347 16.97 7.92 -15.01
N TYR A 348 16.41 6.72 -14.89
CA TYR A 348 15.06 6.42 -15.36
C TYR A 348 13.98 7.23 -14.61
N TRP A 349 14.10 7.31 -13.28
CA TRP A 349 13.20 8.08 -12.42
C TRP A 349 13.20 9.58 -12.76
N ALA A 350 14.40 10.16 -12.89
CA ALA A 350 14.59 11.57 -13.21
C ALA A 350 14.04 11.93 -14.59
N VAL A 351 14.24 11.07 -15.59
CA VAL A 351 13.69 11.28 -16.94
C VAL A 351 12.15 11.24 -16.92
N GLY A 352 11.54 10.41 -16.08
CA GLY A 352 10.09 10.38 -15.89
C GLY A 352 9.53 11.76 -15.49
N ALA A 353 10.27 12.53 -14.71
CA ALA A 353 9.85 13.86 -14.26
C ALA A 353 9.97 14.96 -15.36
N VAL A 354 10.80 14.79 -16.38
CA VAL A 354 11.03 15.82 -17.42
C VAL A 354 9.75 16.17 -18.16
N GLY A 355 8.86 15.20 -18.40
CA GLY A 355 7.58 15.42 -19.08
C GLY A 355 6.67 16.42 -18.37
N VAL A 356 6.73 16.46 -17.02
CA VAL A 356 5.90 17.37 -16.22
C VAL A 356 6.15 18.84 -16.55
N GLU A 357 7.41 19.23 -16.77
CA GLU A 357 7.75 20.63 -17.09
C GLU A 357 7.15 21.07 -18.43
N ALA A 358 7.13 20.19 -19.43
CA ALA A 358 6.56 20.48 -20.74
C ALA A 358 5.05 20.78 -20.67
N GLU A 359 4.34 20.22 -19.67
CA GLU A 359 2.91 20.46 -19.49
C GLU A 359 2.56 21.82 -18.92
N ILE A 360 3.49 22.48 -18.19
CA ILE A 360 3.21 23.77 -17.55
C ILE A 360 2.71 24.80 -18.57
N ALA A 361 3.44 24.97 -19.66
CA ALA A 361 3.08 25.92 -20.72
C ALA A 361 1.76 25.57 -21.41
N THR A 362 1.49 24.27 -21.60
CA THR A 362 0.25 23.76 -22.21
C THR A 362 -0.97 23.99 -21.31
N LEU A 363 -0.83 23.70 -20.02
CA LEU A 363 -1.94 23.70 -19.07
C LEU A 363 -2.25 25.07 -18.47
N LEU A 364 -1.21 25.87 -18.21
CA LEU A 364 -1.34 27.14 -17.49
C LEU A 364 -0.88 28.38 -18.28
N GLY A 365 -0.18 28.20 -19.41
CA GLY A 365 0.37 29.28 -20.22
C GLY A 365 1.88 29.47 -20.05
N LYS A 366 2.49 30.17 -21.03
CA LYS A 366 3.96 30.32 -21.13
C LYS A 366 4.59 31.21 -20.06
N ASP A 367 3.78 32.05 -19.41
CA ASP A 367 4.27 33.01 -18.40
C ASP A 367 4.38 32.41 -16.99
N VAL A 368 3.91 31.17 -16.79
CA VAL A 368 3.97 30.48 -15.50
C VAL A 368 5.36 29.88 -15.31
N LYS A 369 6.06 30.32 -14.26
CA LYS A 369 7.36 29.77 -13.88
C LYS A 369 7.18 28.41 -13.19
N ARG A 370 8.07 27.45 -13.45
CA ARG A 370 8.03 26.13 -12.81
C ARG A 370 8.16 26.18 -11.29
N GLU A 371 8.93 27.13 -10.76
CA GLU A 371 9.13 27.34 -9.32
C GLU A 371 7.82 27.73 -8.60
N ASP A 372 6.86 28.33 -9.32
CA ASP A 372 5.54 28.70 -8.76
C ASP A 372 4.60 27.50 -8.61
N VAL A 373 4.85 26.40 -9.34
CA VAL A 373 3.91 25.28 -9.47
C VAL A 373 4.50 23.92 -9.16
N LEU A 374 5.83 23.77 -9.12
CA LEU A 374 6.52 22.53 -8.77
C LEU A 374 7.33 22.67 -7.46
N GLU A 375 7.61 21.55 -6.83
CA GLU A 375 8.46 21.46 -5.66
C GLU A 375 9.96 21.46 -6.04
N PRO A 376 10.87 21.94 -5.17
CA PRO A 376 12.31 21.93 -5.39
C PRO A 376 12.85 20.54 -5.76
N TRP A 377 12.33 19.49 -5.09
CA TRP A 377 12.68 18.09 -5.39
C TRP A 377 12.34 17.70 -6.83
N THR A 378 11.12 17.99 -7.29
CA THR A 378 10.68 17.71 -8.67
C THR A 378 11.53 18.45 -9.68
N ILE A 379 11.85 19.74 -9.41
CA ILE A 379 12.71 20.56 -10.27
C ILE A 379 14.11 19.95 -10.35
N GLY A 380 14.71 19.53 -9.24
CA GLY A 380 16.01 18.87 -9.21
C GLY A 380 16.06 17.55 -10.00
N LEU A 381 14.98 16.76 -9.94
CA LEU A 381 14.84 15.56 -10.78
C LEU A 381 14.75 15.93 -12.26
N ILE A 382 13.98 16.95 -12.64
CA ILE A 382 13.89 17.42 -14.03
C ILE A 382 15.27 17.82 -14.56
N GLU A 383 16.05 18.60 -13.80
CA GLU A 383 17.41 18.98 -14.19
C GLU A 383 18.35 17.78 -14.31
N THR A 384 18.24 16.82 -13.38
CA THR A 384 18.99 15.56 -13.44
C THR A 384 18.64 14.76 -14.69
N GLY A 385 17.34 14.66 -15.03
CA GLY A 385 16.86 13.96 -16.22
C GLY A 385 17.32 14.61 -17.52
N LYS A 386 17.26 15.95 -17.61
CA LYS A 386 17.78 16.72 -18.75
C LYS A 386 19.28 16.50 -18.95
N LYS A 387 20.06 16.59 -17.87
CA LYS A 387 21.52 16.38 -17.91
C LYS A 387 21.90 14.96 -18.37
N ARG A 388 21.13 13.94 -17.97
CA ARG A 388 21.38 12.55 -18.36
C ARG A 388 20.92 12.22 -19.78
N GLY A 389 19.92 12.93 -20.29
CA GLY A 389 19.31 12.74 -21.59
C GLY A 389 18.38 11.52 -21.65
N LEU A 390 17.19 11.70 -22.24
CA LEU A 390 16.11 10.72 -22.26
C LEU A 390 16.57 9.35 -22.81
N PHE A 391 17.10 9.31 -24.03
CA PHE A 391 17.48 8.05 -24.68
C PHE A 391 18.65 7.34 -23.96
N SER A 392 19.62 8.10 -23.48
CA SER A 392 20.76 7.57 -22.73
C SER A 392 20.29 6.95 -21.40
N ALA A 393 19.47 7.64 -20.63
CA ALA A 393 18.97 7.16 -19.35
C ALA A 393 18.09 5.92 -19.49
N VAL A 394 17.14 5.93 -20.43
CA VAL A 394 16.26 4.79 -20.73
C VAL A 394 17.08 3.59 -21.21
N GLY A 395 18.06 3.80 -22.13
CA GLY A 395 18.92 2.72 -22.61
C GLY A 395 19.78 2.09 -21.51
N LYS A 396 20.39 2.91 -20.63
CA LYS A 396 21.13 2.43 -19.46
C LYS A 396 20.24 1.65 -18.49
N ALA A 397 19.04 2.18 -18.20
CA ALA A 397 18.08 1.52 -17.32
C ALA A 397 17.63 0.16 -17.89
N THR A 398 17.26 0.10 -19.16
CA THR A 398 16.86 -1.14 -19.83
C THR A 398 17.94 -2.22 -19.70
N LYS A 399 19.21 -1.86 -19.93
CA LYS A 399 20.36 -2.78 -19.81
C LYS A 399 20.57 -3.23 -18.37
N ALA A 400 20.62 -2.31 -17.42
CA ALA A 400 20.85 -2.61 -16.00
C ALA A 400 19.71 -3.43 -15.39
N PHE A 401 18.45 -3.12 -15.73
CA PHE A 401 17.27 -3.86 -15.25
C PHE A 401 17.24 -5.29 -15.81
N ALA A 402 17.61 -5.48 -17.09
CA ALA A 402 17.73 -6.81 -17.68
C ALA A 402 18.83 -7.65 -17.01
N ALA A 403 20.01 -7.06 -16.78
CA ALA A 403 21.11 -7.72 -16.08
C ALA A 403 20.72 -8.10 -14.64
N ALA A 404 20.10 -7.17 -13.91
CA ALA A 404 19.61 -7.45 -12.55
C ALA A 404 18.53 -8.56 -12.56
N ALA A 405 17.61 -8.55 -13.51
CA ALA A 405 16.59 -9.59 -13.62
C ALA A 405 17.20 -10.98 -13.88
N THR A 406 18.20 -11.09 -14.74
CA THR A 406 18.93 -12.35 -15.00
C THR A 406 19.65 -12.85 -13.75
N ALA A 407 20.33 -11.97 -13.02
CA ALA A 407 21.03 -12.33 -11.78
C ALA A 407 20.04 -12.78 -10.68
N MET A 408 18.91 -12.07 -10.55
CA MET A 408 17.87 -12.43 -9.59
C MET A 408 17.17 -13.75 -9.97
N GLU A 409 16.94 -14.01 -11.25
CA GLU A 409 16.38 -15.29 -11.70
C GLU A 409 17.28 -16.47 -11.31
N ALA A 410 18.60 -16.31 -11.47
CA ALA A 410 19.57 -17.33 -11.04
C ALA A 410 19.51 -17.55 -9.52
N MET A 411 19.35 -16.49 -8.73
CA MET A 411 19.20 -16.61 -7.28
C MET A 411 17.91 -17.37 -6.89
N PHE A 412 16.79 -17.09 -7.55
CA PHE A 412 15.52 -17.75 -7.28
C PHE A 412 15.45 -19.22 -7.72
N LYS A 413 16.45 -19.75 -8.42
CA LYS A 413 16.62 -21.22 -8.61
C LYS A 413 17.02 -21.91 -7.31
N ASN A 414 17.73 -21.22 -6.43
CA ASN A 414 18.21 -21.77 -5.15
C ASN A 414 17.28 -21.44 -3.99
N TYR A 415 16.55 -20.32 -4.05
CA TYR A 415 15.66 -19.84 -3.00
C TYR A 415 14.24 -19.64 -3.54
N ASP A 416 13.24 -19.93 -2.73
CA ASP A 416 11.85 -19.71 -3.09
C ASP A 416 11.43 -18.25 -2.80
N VAL A 417 12.05 -17.64 -1.76
CA VAL A 417 11.73 -16.29 -1.27
C VAL A 417 13.00 -15.60 -0.76
N ILE A 418 13.05 -14.30 -0.90
CA ILE A 418 14.06 -13.42 -0.30
C ILE A 418 13.42 -12.69 0.90
N LEU A 419 14.12 -12.60 2.03
CA LEU A 419 13.81 -11.77 3.18
C LEU A 419 14.84 -10.65 3.30
N SER A 420 14.37 -9.40 3.32
CA SER A 420 15.21 -8.20 3.48
C SER A 420 14.49 -7.10 4.26
N PRO A 421 15.17 -6.01 4.64
CA PRO A 421 14.51 -4.76 5.00
C PRO A 421 13.66 -4.23 3.83
N VAL A 422 12.69 -3.37 4.16
CA VAL A 422 11.95 -2.57 3.18
C VAL A 422 12.69 -1.26 2.90
N ILE A 423 13.12 -0.61 3.96
CA ILE A 423 13.89 0.64 3.98
C ILE A 423 14.96 0.54 5.07
N ARG A 424 16.05 1.30 4.95
CA ARG A 424 17.23 1.17 5.80
C ARG A 424 17.02 1.63 7.24
N ILE A 425 16.10 2.58 7.49
CA ILE A 425 15.88 3.23 8.78
C ILE A 425 14.42 3.09 9.26
N PRO A 426 14.16 3.18 10.58
CA PRO A 426 12.81 3.30 11.12
C PRO A 426 12.12 4.58 10.67
N PRO A 427 10.79 4.74 10.91
CA PRO A 427 10.09 6.00 10.62
C PRO A 427 10.79 7.19 11.30
N TYR A 428 11.15 8.19 10.50
CA TYR A 428 11.90 9.39 10.91
C TYR A 428 10.96 10.59 11.11
N LYS A 429 11.48 11.67 11.73
CA LYS A 429 10.72 12.91 11.94
C LYS A 429 10.48 13.64 10.62
N HIS A 430 9.36 14.35 10.52
CA HIS A 430 9.10 15.27 9.41
C HIS A 430 10.25 16.25 9.21
N GLY A 431 10.46 16.65 7.96
CA GLY A 431 11.56 17.54 7.57
C GLY A 431 12.86 16.80 7.24
N TYR A 432 13.01 15.54 7.61
CA TYR A 432 14.22 14.77 7.27
C TYR A 432 14.32 14.49 5.76
N HIS A 433 13.20 14.20 5.10
CA HIS A 433 13.08 14.04 3.63
C HIS A 433 12.08 15.04 3.02
N THR A 434 11.91 16.22 3.61
CA THR A 434 10.99 17.21 3.03
C THR A 434 11.44 17.63 1.62
N PRO A 435 10.51 17.75 0.65
CA PRO A 435 10.84 18.10 -0.74
C PRO A 435 11.41 19.51 -0.93
N THR A 436 11.48 20.30 0.15
CA THR A 436 12.05 21.65 0.18
C THR A 436 13.51 21.73 0.63
N LEU A 437 14.12 20.58 0.98
CA LEU A 437 15.56 20.53 1.25
C LEU A 437 16.38 20.81 -0.01
N ASP A 438 17.66 21.16 0.20
CA ASP A 438 18.65 21.14 -0.86
C ASP A 438 18.62 19.79 -1.59
N PHE A 439 18.58 19.84 -2.92
CA PHE A 439 18.35 18.66 -3.76
C PHE A 439 19.44 17.59 -3.56
N ASP A 440 20.72 17.98 -3.55
CA ASP A 440 21.82 17.01 -3.44
C ASP A 440 21.83 16.34 -2.06
N THR A 441 21.54 17.09 -1.01
CA THR A 441 21.38 16.58 0.36
C THR A 441 20.24 15.58 0.44
N LEU A 442 19.08 15.90 -0.12
CA LEU A 442 17.91 15.04 -0.12
C LEU A 442 18.15 13.79 -0.99
N LEU A 443 18.71 13.98 -2.19
CA LEU A 443 19.02 12.87 -3.10
C LEU A 443 19.95 11.84 -2.45
N LYS A 444 21.00 12.31 -1.78
CA LYS A 444 21.92 11.42 -1.06
C LYS A 444 21.20 10.60 0.01
N ARG A 445 20.32 11.22 0.81
CA ARG A 445 19.54 10.51 1.83
C ARG A 445 18.61 9.48 1.22
N VAL A 446 17.86 9.87 0.19
CA VAL A 446 16.93 8.97 -0.52
C VAL A 446 17.66 7.75 -1.08
N LEU A 447 18.78 7.95 -1.78
CA LEU A 447 19.56 6.85 -2.38
C LEU A 447 20.20 5.94 -1.32
N ASP A 448 20.58 6.47 -0.15
CA ASP A 448 21.14 5.68 0.95
C ASP A 448 20.06 4.84 1.66
N GLU A 449 18.87 5.34 1.79
CA GLU A 449 17.83 4.72 2.61
C GLU A 449 16.85 3.83 1.82
N VAL A 450 16.55 4.18 0.57
CA VAL A 450 15.71 3.37 -0.32
C VAL A 450 16.57 2.30 -1.04
N ALA A 451 17.28 1.51 -0.26
CA ALA A 451 18.35 0.63 -0.72
C ALA A 451 17.90 -0.80 -1.09
N TYR A 452 16.60 -1.11 -1.09
CA TYR A 452 16.08 -2.49 -1.27
C TYR A 452 14.94 -2.57 -2.28
N THR A 453 13.96 -1.72 -2.16
CA THR A 453 12.68 -1.83 -2.89
C THR A 453 12.79 -1.63 -4.40
N PRO A 454 13.63 -0.70 -4.96
CA PRO A 454 13.70 -0.44 -6.40
C PRO A 454 14.13 -1.65 -7.23
N LEU A 455 14.94 -2.55 -6.67
CA LEU A 455 15.36 -3.79 -7.35
C LEU A 455 14.15 -4.60 -7.83
N HIS A 456 13.10 -4.72 -7.00
CA HIS A 456 11.92 -5.51 -7.33
C HIS A 456 11.01 -4.83 -8.37
N ASN A 457 11.07 -3.49 -8.48
CA ASN A 457 10.44 -2.75 -9.57
C ASN A 457 11.21 -2.96 -10.87
N ALA A 458 12.54 -2.81 -10.83
CA ALA A 458 13.42 -3.03 -11.99
C ALA A 458 13.28 -4.45 -12.54
N CYS A 459 13.31 -5.47 -11.68
CA CYS A 459 13.17 -6.87 -12.08
C CYS A 459 11.73 -7.29 -12.40
N GLY A 460 10.72 -6.50 -11.99
CA GLY A 460 9.30 -6.85 -12.14
C GLY A 460 8.85 -8.02 -11.27
N THR A 461 9.55 -8.29 -10.16
CA THR A 461 9.22 -9.36 -9.21
C THR A 461 8.18 -8.90 -8.18
N PRO A 462 7.27 -9.78 -7.71
CA PRO A 462 6.38 -9.44 -6.63
C PRO A 462 7.16 -9.32 -5.31
N ALA A 463 6.76 -8.37 -4.47
CA ALA A 463 7.36 -8.19 -3.15
C ALA A 463 6.33 -7.59 -2.17
N MET A 464 6.36 -8.03 -0.93
CA MET A 464 5.43 -7.58 0.11
C MET A 464 6.16 -7.03 1.32
N SER A 465 5.54 -6.09 2.03
CA SER A 465 5.91 -5.63 3.36
C SER A 465 4.97 -6.24 4.39
N VAL A 466 5.52 -6.96 5.36
CA VAL A 466 4.76 -7.62 6.45
C VAL A 466 5.12 -6.97 7.78
N PRO A 467 4.16 -6.43 8.56
CA PRO A 467 4.41 -5.65 9.77
C PRO A 467 4.65 -6.55 10.98
N LEU A 468 5.87 -7.06 11.14
CA LEU A 468 6.22 -8.07 12.14
C LEU A 468 7.00 -7.54 13.35
N TYR A 469 7.37 -6.25 13.36
CA TYR A 469 8.19 -5.69 14.43
C TYR A 469 7.80 -4.24 14.75
N TRP A 470 7.96 -3.86 16.02
CA TRP A 470 7.84 -2.49 16.51
C TRP A 470 9.02 -2.17 17.42
N THR A 471 9.56 -0.97 17.27
CA THR A 471 10.61 -0.44 18.15
C THR A 471 10.07 -0.25 19.58
N LYS A 472 10.97 0.00 20.55
CA LYS A 472 10.55 0.38 21.91
C LYS A 472 9.68 1.64 21.96
N ASP A 473 9.79 2.50 20.94
CA ASP A 473 8.99 3.73 20.81
C ASP A 473 7.68 3.50 20.03
N ASN A 474 7.26 2.23 19.85
CA ASN A 474 6.08 1.81 19.10
C ASN A 474 6.06 2.22 17.61
N LEU A 475 7.22 2.50 17.00
CA LEU A 475 7.31 2.72 15.57
C LEU A 475 7.40 1.35 14.84
N PRO A 476 6.57 1.09 13.84
CA PRO A 476 6.61 -0.18 13.13
C PRO A 476 7.80 -0.29 12.18
N ILE A 477 8.29 -1.51 12.01
CA ILE A 477 9.28 -1.89 11.01
C ILE A 477 8.77 -3.13 10.29
N GLY A 478 8.48 -2.99 9.00
CA GLY A 478 8.06 -4.09 8.13
C GLY A 478 9.24 -4.92 7.64
N SER A 479 8.97 -6.20 7.39
CA SER A 479 9.90 -7.12 6.73
C SER A 479 9.51 -7.31 5.28
N GLN A 480 10.45 -7.15 4.34
CA GLN A 480 10.20 -7.38 2.93
C GLN A 480 10.42 -8.84 2.57
N PHE A 481 9.42 -9.44 1.92
CA PHE A 481 9.57 -10.74 1.26
C PHE A 481 9.33 -10.58 -0.23
N ALA A 482 10.18 -11.19 -1.04
CA ALA A 482 10.06 -11.17 -2.50
C ALA A 482 10.17 -12.59 -3.07
N ALA A 483 9.45 -12.86 -4.16
CA ALA A 483 9.52 -14.11 -4.90
C ALA A 483 9.81 -13.83 -6.38
N TRP A 484 10.09 -14.86 -7.16
CA TRP A 484 10.19 -14.68 -8.61
C TRP A 484 8.85 -14.30 -9.23
N ARG A 485 8.88 -13.80 -10.45
CA ARG A 485 7.69 -13.36 -11.21
C ARG A 485 6.60 -14.44 -11.20
N GLY A 486 5.38 -14.05 -10.92
CA GLY A 486 4.25 -14.97 -10.75
C GLY A 486 4.14 -15.60 -9.36
N GLY A 487 5.02 -15.24 -8.42
CA GLY A 487 5.10 -15.83 -7.08
C GLY A 487 4.14 -15.24 -6.04
N GLU A 488 3.11 -14.51 -6.43
CA GLU A 488 2.14 -13.89 -5.51
C GLU A 488 1.47 -14.92 -4.59
N ALA A 489 1.08 -16.07 -5.12
CA ALA A 489 0.46 -17.13 -4.31
C ALA A 489 1.42 -17.66 -3.23
N THR A 490 2.72 -17.77 -3.53
CA THR A 490 3.75 -18.14 -2.55
C THR A 490 3.89 -17.09 -1.46
N LEU A 491 3.93 -15.80 -1.84
CA LEU A 491 4.04 -14.69 -0.89
C LEU A 491 2.79 -14.57 -0.02
N LEU A 492 1.59 -14.64 -0.60
CA LEU A 492 0.34 -14.58 0.15
C LEU A 492 0.19 -15.79 1.10
N GLY A 493 0.55 -16.99 0.64
CA GLY A 493 0.53 -18.20 1.49
C GLY A 493 1.48 -18.07 2.69
N LEU A 494 2.69 -17.54 2.49
CA LEU A 494 3.63 -17.21 3.58
C LEU A 494 3.07 -16.10 4.47
N ALA A 495 2.47 -15.05 3.90
CA ALA A 495 1.92 -13.94 4.67
C ALA A 495 0.80 -14.39 5.61
N TYR A 496 -0.11 -15.28 5.18
CA TYR A 496 -1.13 -15.88 6.05
C TYR A 496 -0.52 -16.66 7.22
N GLU A 497 0.56 -17.42 6.98
CA GLU A 497 1.25 -18.14 8.04
C GLU A 497 1.90 -17.20 9.06
N LEU A 498 2.53 -16.13 8.59
CA LEU A 498 3.14 -15.09 9.42
C LEU A 498 2.08 -14.28 10.19
N GLU A 499 0.92 -13.98 9.56
CA GLU A 499 -0.20 -13.30 10.21
C GLU A 499 -0.78 -14.14 11.36
N ALA A 500 -0.94 -15.44 11.15
CA ALA A 500 -1.39 -16.35 12.20
C ALA A 500 -0.37 -16.48 13.35
N ALA A 501 0.92 -16.56 13.03
CA ALA A 501 1.99 -16.71 14.03
C ALA A 501 2.27 -15.42 14.84
N ARG A 502 2.10 -14.25 14.21
CA ARG A 502 2.33 -12.94 14.83
C ARG A 502 1.26 -11.94 14.36
N PRO A 503 0.04 -11.99 14.93
CA PRO A 503 -1.11 -11.22 14.45
C PRO A 503 -0.94 -9.72 14.74
N TRP A 504 -0.58 -8.95 13.74
CA TRP A 504 -0.38 -7.49 13.81
C TRP A 504 -1.68 -6.70 13.84
N ALA A 505 -2.77 -7.20 13.25
CA ALA A 505 -4.06 -6.53 13.20
C ALA A 505 -4.71 -6.29 14.59
N LYS A 506 -4.14 -6.87 15.66
CA LYS A 506 -4.54 -6.61 17.05
C LYS A 506 -3.84 -5.38 17.67
N ARG A 507 -2.77 -4.87 17.04
CA ARG A 507 -2.08 -3.68 17.48
C ARG A 507 -2.81 -2.43 17.01
N ARG A 508 -2.84 -1.41 17.86
CA ARG A 508 -3.48 -0.12 17.55
C ARG A 508 -2.48 1.00 17.73
N PRO A 509 -2.42 1.98 16.78
CA PRO A 509 -1.62 3.17 16.95
C PRO A 509 -2.19 4.11 17.99
N ALA A 510 -1.41 5.12 18.40
CA ALA A 510 -1.82 6.14 19.35
C ALA A 510 -3.01 6.99 18.86
N VAL A 511 -3.12 7.19 17.55
CA VAL A 511 -4.28 7.85 16.91
C VAL A 511 -5.05 6.79 16.12
N PHE A 512 -6.18 6.37 16.66
CA PHE A 512 -7.04 5.35 16.08
C PHE A 512 -8.49 5.82 16.04
N ALA A 513 -9.23 5.44 14.99
CA ALA A 513 -10.55 6.00 14.66
C ALA A 513 -11.75 5.26 15.31
N ALA A 514 -11.53 4.30 16.23
CA ALA A 514 -12.60 3.63 16.97
C ALA A 514 -13.07 4.43 18.19
#